data_f86c0dc216891da083a5f9edd0a26de5
#
_entry.id   f86c0dc216891da083a5f9edd0a26de5
#
_cell.length_a   1.000
_cell.length_b   1.000
_cell.length_c   1.000
_cell.angle_alpha   90.00
_cell.angle_beta   90.00
_cell.angle_gamma   90.00
#
_symmetry.space_group_name_H-M   'P 1'
#
loop_
_entity.id
_entity.type
_entity.pdbx_description
1 polymer ?
#
loop_
_entity_poly.entity_id
_entity_poly.type
_entity_poly.pdbx_seq_one_letter_code
_entity_poly.pdbx_strand_id
1 'polypeptide(L)'
;MIPRAGSNGLAQRRAIIPFRKVNARGTAHYDPGLQRHHLLPRQLLSTECFSKMFEHLGRRPVGFDDFRSNGLLLPATEAATQRLGLPMHRGPHRRYNEVVIERVGRIESRWAEARTKTEDEAGIEALMRLRLLQTALRRRLLDERKRLILNRKDPLGAGFDFTELDAMAEA
;
A
#
# COMPACT_ATOMS: atom_id res chain seq x y z
N MET A 1 42.13 29.58 -9.80
CA MET A 1 40.88 29.36 -10.60
C MET A 1 40.55 27.88 -10.52
N ILE A 2 39.67 27.48 -9.60
CA ILE A 2 39.32 26.08 -9.31
C ILE A 2 37.96 25.83 -9.94
N PRO A 3 37.77 24.83 -10.82
CA PRO A 3 36.45 24.55 -11.41
C PRO A 3 35.56 23.91 -10.35
N ARG A 4 34.40 24.52 -10.11
CA ARG A 4 33.31 23.91 -9.30
C ARG A 4 32.74 22.70 -10.07
N ALA A 5 32.97 21.50 -9.53
CA ALA A 5 32.28 20.29 -9.95
C ALA A 5 30.80 20.41 -9.57
N GLY A 6 29.96 20.64 -10.56
CA GLY A 6 28.51 20.54 -10.43
C GLY A 6 28.11 19.09 -10.28
N SER A 7 27.82 18.66 -9.04
CA SER A 7 27.21 17.36 -8.79
C SER A 7 25.72 17.39 -9.18
N ASN A 8 25.44 17.18 -10.45
CA ASN A 8 24.08 16.88 -10.92
C ASN A 8 23.71 15.45 -10.50
N GLY A 9 23.40 15.27 -9.22
CA GLY A 9 22.77 14.07 -8.68
C GLY A 9 21.30 14.01 -9.05
N LEU A 10 21.00 13.86 -10.35
CA LEU A 10 19.68 13.42 -10.80
C LEU A 10 19.49 12.00 -10.29
N ALA A 11 18.82 11.88 -9.12
CA ALA A 11 18.35 10.60 -8.61
C ALA A 11 17.54 9.95 -9.74
N GLN A 12 18.13 8.94 -10.38
CA GLN A 12 17.56 8.23 -11.51
C GLN A 12 16.18 7.69 -11.08
N ARG A 13 15.11 8.31 -11.55
CA ARG A 13 13.73 7.92 -11.19
C ARG A 13 13.53 6.47 -11.61
N ARG A 14 13.56 5.56 -10.65
CA ARG A 14 13.33 4.13 -10.91
C ARG A 14 12.03 3.94 -11.66
N ALA A 15 12.06 3.14 -12.73
CA ALA A 15 10.87 2.79 -13.49
C ALA A 15 9.84 2.10 -12.59
N ILE A 16 8.57 2.47 -12.73
CA ILE A 16 7.45 1.82 -12.02
C ILE A 16 7.28 0.39 -12.55
N ILE A 17 6.80 -0.50 -11.68
CA ILE A 17 6.37 -1.85 -12.06
C ILE A 17 4.83 -1.85 -12.14
N PRO A 18 4.26 -1.80 -13.35
CA PRO A 18 2.80 -1.82 -13.49
C PRO A 18 2.22 -3.14 -12.97
N PHE A 19 1.10 -3.07 -12.24
CA PHE A 19 0.41 -4.26 -11.72
C PHE A 19 0.15 -5.33 -12.79
N ARG A 20 -0.24 -4.90 -14.00
CA ARG A 20 -0.55 -5.83 -15.10
C ARG A 20 0.63 -6.70 -15.53
N LYS A 21 1.89 -6.26 -15.28
CA LYS A 21 3.10 -7.00 -15.62
C LYS A 21 3.51 -8.03 -14.58
N VAL A 22 2.96 -7.96 -13.36
CA VAL A 22 3.29 -8.88 -12.28
C VAL A 22 2.32 -10.05 -12.31
N ASN A 23 2.83 -11.28 -12.22
CA ASN A 23 2.05 -12.51 -12.33
C ASN A 23 1.12 -12.49 -13.56
N ALA A 24 1.66 -12.13 -14.71
CA ALA A 24 0.89 -12.03 -15.95
C ALA A 24 0.75 -13.41 -16.61
N ARG A 25 -0.47 -13.75 -17.06
CA ARG A 25 -0.70 -14.99 -17.80
C ARG A 25 0.19 -15.03 -19.05
N GLY A 26 0.72 -16.22 -19.36
CA GLY A 26 1.60 -16.42 -20.53
C GLY A 26 3.07 -16.10 -20.25
N THR A 27 3.44 -15.70 -19.04
CA THR A 27 4.85 -15.56 -18.63
C THR A 27 5.35 -16.83 -17.96
N ALA A 28 6.66 -17.13 -18.06
CA ALA A 28 7.28 -18.31 -17.46
C ALA A 28 7.11 -18.40 -15.93
N HIS A 29 6.89 -17.27 -15.26
CA HIS A 29 6.74 -17.17 -13.80
C HIS A 29 5.29 -16.97 -13.35
N TYR A 30 4.31 -17.22 -14.24
CA TYR A 30 2.92 -17.12 -13.88
C TYR A 30 2.51 -18.24 -12.91
N ASP A 31 1.99 -17.86 -11.75
CA ASP A 31 1.40 -18.77 -10.77
C ASP A 31 -0.11 -18.48 -10.67
N PRO A 32 -0.99 -19.40 -11.13
CA PRO A 32 -2.44 -19.24 -11.04
C PRO A 32 -2.98 -19.26 -9.61
N GLY A 33 -2.18 -19.76 -8.65
CA GLY A 33 -2.49 -19.76 -7.22
C GLY A 33 -2.30 -18.41 -6.55
N LEU A 34 -1.78 -17.38 -7.27
CA LEU A 34 -1.50 -16.06 -6.73
C LEU A 34 -2.33 -14.96 -7.38
N GLN A 35 -2.72 -13.97 -6.57
CA GLN A 35 -3.38 -12.74 -7.02
C GLN A 35 -2.62 -11.50 -6.57
N ARG A 36 -2.74 -10.44 -7.38
CA ARG A 36 -2.20 -9.12 -7.07
C ARG A 36 -3.12 -8.40 -6.09
N HIS A 37 -2.57 -8.01 -4.97
CA HIS A 37 -3.25 -7.24 -3.93
C HIS A 37 -2.71 -5.81 -3.93
N HIS A 38 -3.60 -4.83 -3.72
CA HIS A 38 -3.24 -3.43 -3.51
C HIS A 38 -3.20 -3.16 -2.00
N LEU A 39 -2.07 -2.67 -1.49
CA LEU A 39 -1.92 -2.26 -0.09
C LEU A 39 -2.85 -1.08 0.22
N LEU A 40 -2.82 -0.04 -0.58
CA LEU A 40 -3.83 1.01 -0.60
C LEU A 40 -4.88 0.65 -1.65
N PRO A 41 -6.12 0.31 -1.26
CA PRO A 41 -7.17 -0.11 -2.18
C PRO A 41 -7.50 0.98 -3.20
N ARG A 42 -7.78 0.58 -4.45
CA ARG A 42 -8.18 1.53 -5.50
C ARG A 42 -9.45 2.30 -5.18
N GLN A 43 -10.29 1.76 -4.30
CA GLN A 43 -11.48 2.42 -3.79
C GLN A 43 -11.18 3.81 -3.20
N LEU A 44 -9.99 4.02 -2.60
CA LEU A 44 -9.57 5.33 -2.07
C LEU A 44 -9.61 6.44 -3.14
N LEU A 45 -9.32 6.10 -4.41
CA LEU A 45 -9.31 7.06 -5.52
C LEU A 45 -10.71 7.50 -5.97
N SER A 46 -11.74 6.73 -5.61
CA SER A 46 -13.15 7.04 -5.90
C SER A 46 -13.92 7.55 -4.68
N THR A 47 -13.23 7.68 -3.53
CA THR A 47 -13.82 8.18 -2.29
C THR A 47 -13.68 9.70 -2.26
N GLU A 48 -14.81 10.41 -2.32
CA GLU A 48 -14.87 11.85 -2.51
C GLU A 48 -14.07 12.65 -1.47
N CYS A 49 -14.14 12.25 -0.19
CA CYS A 49 -13.41 12.94 0.88
C CYS A 49 -11.88 12.94 0.70
N PHE A 50 -11.32 12.02 -0.10
CA PHE A 50 -9.87 11.94 -0.35
C PHE A 50 -9.42 12.61 -1.64
N SER A 51 -10.36 13.04 -2.51
CA SER A 51 -10.04 13.54 -3.85
C SER A 51 -9.04 14.70 -3.82
N LYS A 52 -9.29 15.70 -2.99
CA LYS A 52 -8.42 16.89 -2.88
C LYS A 52 -6.99 16.54 -2.47
N MET A 53 -6.83 15.67 -1.48
CA MET A 53 -5.50 15.22 -1.05
C MET A 53 -4.79 14.45 -2.16
N PHE A 54 -5.45 13.50 -2.83
CA PHE A 54 -4.82 12.73 -3.89
C PHE A 54 -4.59 13.51 -5.19
N GLU A 55 -5.38 14.52 -5.48
CA GLU A 55 -5.13 15.49 -6.55
C GLU A 55 -3.88 16.31 -6.27
N HIS A 56 -3.75 16.84 -5.06
CA HIS A 56 -2.57 17.60 -4.62
C HIS A 56 -1.30 16.74 -4.65
N LEU A 57 -1.34 15.55 -4.04
CA LEU A 57 -0.18 14.65 -3.95
C LEU A 57 0.20 14.00 -5.30
N GLY A 58 -0.79 13.78 -6.16
CA GLY A 58 -0.65 13.02 -7.40
C GLY A 58 -0.54 11.50 -7.17
N ARG A 59 -1.12 10.73 -8.07
CA ARG A 59 -1.14 9.26 -8.01
C ARG A 59 0.25 8.62 -8.09
N ARG A 60 1.16 9.22 -8.87
CA ARG A 60 2.51 8.70 -9.10
C ARG A 60 3.42 8.81 -7.88
N PRO A 61 3.51 9.94 -7.16
CA PRO A 61 4.26 10.03 -5.91
C PRO A 61 3.76 9.09 -4.82
N VAL A 62 2.45 8.89 -4.69
CA VAL A 62 1.85 7.91 -3.76
C VAL A 62 2.15 6.47 -4.20
N GLY A 63 2.39 6.24 -5.49
CA GLY A 63 2.75 4.92 -6.02
C GLY A 63 1.56 3.98 -6.19
N PHE A 64 0.34 4.49 -6.38
CA PHE A 64 -0.86 3.64 -6.54
C PHE A 64 -0.73 2.59 -7.64
N ASP A 65 -0.09 2.94 -8.76
CA ASP A 65 0.04 2.09 -9.94
C ASP A 65 1.41 1.36 -9.99
N ASP A 66 2.28 1.58 -8.99
CA ASP A 66 3.57 0.89 -8.87
C ASP A 66 3.43 -0.31 -7.92
N PHE A 67 3.56 -1.52 -8.46
CA PHE A 67 3.48 -2.75 -7.68
C PHE A 67 4.55 -2.83 -6.59
N ARG A 68 5.72 -2.24 -6.80
CA ARG A 68 6.79 -2.22 -5.78
C ARG A 68 6.35 -1.45 -4.54
N SER A 69 5.67 -0.34 -4.72
CA SER A 69 5.22 0.52 -3.61
C SER A 69 3.90 0.02 -3.02
N ASN A 70 2.92 -0.29 -3.87
CA ASN A 70 1.53 -0.54 -3.47
C ASN A 70 1.04 -1.97 -3.73
N GLY A 71 1.87 -2.89 -4.22
CA GLY A 71 1.46 -4.22 -4.60
C GLY A 71 2.04 -5.32 -3.71
N LEU A 72 1.33 -6.43 -3.60
CA LEU A 72 1.78 -7.69 -3.03
C LEU A 72 1.14 -8.84 -3.79
N LEU A 73 1.87 -9.95 -4.00
CA LEU A 73 1.29 -11.20 -4.46
C LEU A 73 0.83 -11.99 -3.24
N LEU A 74 -0.44 -12.34 -3.20
CA LEU A 74 -1.04 -13.13 -2.13
C LEU A 74 -1.71 -14.39 -2.70
N PRO A 75 -1.80 -15.47 -1.90
CA PRO A 75 -2.49 -16.68 -2.30
C PRO A 75 -3.95 -16.44 -2.68
N ALA A 76 -4.39 -17.06 -3.76
CA ALA A 76 -5.79 -17.06 -4.21
C ALA A 76 -6.47 -18.41 -3.98
N THR A 77 -5.70 -19.43 -3.59
CA THR A 77 -6.19 -20.80 -3.35
C THR A 77 -5.69 -21.30 -1.99
N GLU A 78 -6.41 -22.27 -1.41
CA GLU A 78 -6.01 -22.91 -0.16
C GLU A 78 -4.63 -23.57 -0.25
N ALA A 79 -4.36 -24.28 -1.36
CA ALA A 79 -3.06 -24.90 -1.58
C ALA A 79 -1.91 -23.88 -1.61
N ALA A 80 -2.12 -22.73 -2.26
CA ALA A 80 -1.12 -21.66 -2.27
C ALA A 80 -0.97 -21.01 -0.89
N THR A 81 -2.06 -20.87 -0.12
CA THR A 81 -2.06 -20.37 1.25
C THR A 81 -1.25 -21.28 2.17
N GLN A 82 -1.46 -22.58 2.10
CA GLN A 82 -0.70 -23.57 2.90
C GLN A 82 0.78 -23.61 2.49
N ARG A 83 1.06 -23.55 1.17
CA ARG A 83 2.45 -23.54 0.65
C ARG A 83 3.25 -22.32 1.09
N LEU A 84 2.63 -21.13 1.08
CA LEU A 84 3.32 -19.86 1.30
C LEU A 84 3.19 -19.33 2.73
N GLY A 85 2.25 -19.84 3.50
CA GLY A 85 1.98 -19.33 4.84
C GLY A 85 1.40 -17.91 4.87
N LEU A 86 0.99 -17.35 3.75
CA LEU A 86 0.46 -15.99 3.62
C LEU A 86 -1.07 -15.97 3.64
N PRO A 87 -1.70 -14.82 3.98
CA PRO A 87 -3.15 -14.68 4.01
C PRO A 87 -3.80 -14.98 2.66
N MET A 88 -4.91 -15.71 2.67
CA MET A 88 -5.66 -16.00 1.45
C MET A 88 -6.38 -14.75 0.94
N HIS A 89 -6.06 -14.33 -0.27
CA HIS A 89 -6.65 -13.21 -0.99
C HIS A 89 -7.67 -13.71 -2.02
N ARG A 90 -8.89 -13.99 -1.58
CA ARG A 90 -9.98 -14.46 -2.46
C ARG A 90 -11.27 -13.71 -2.15
N GLY A 91 -11.77 -12.98 -3.14
CA GLY A 91 -13.01 -12.20 -3.01
C GLY A 91 -12.85 -10.89 -2.23
N PRO A 92 -13.97 -10.26 -1.85
CA PRO A 92 -13.93 -8.95 -1.20
C PRO A 92 -13.38 -9.05 0.23
N HIS A 93 -12.38 -8.25 0.54
CA HIS A 93 -11.78 -8.10 1.86
C HIS A 93 -12.21 -6.77 2.49
N ARG A 94 -13.52 -6.63 2.72
CA ARG A 94 -14.16 -5.39 3.18
C ARG A 94 -13.50 -4.83 4.43
N ARG A 95 -13.28 -5.66 5.46
CA ARG A 95 -12.71 -5.24 6.73
C ARG A 95 -11.27 -4.67 6.57
N TYR A 96 -10.45 -5.27 5.71
CA TYR A 96 -9.14 -4.70 5.38
C TYR A 96 -9.29 -3.31 4.75
N ASN A 97 -10.19 -3.18 3.77
CA ASN A 97 -10.42 -1.90 3.11
C ASN A 97 -10.92 -0.84 4.09
N GLU A 98 -11.85 -1.17 5.00
CA GLU A 98 -12.38 -0.28 6.03
C GLU A 98 -11.26 0.24 6.94
N VAL A 99 -10.41 -0.65 7.41
CA VAL A 99 -9.25 -0.30 8.23
C VAL A 99 -8.28 0.63 7.49
N VAL A 100 -7.98 0.36 6.22
CA VAL A 100 -7.10 1.22 5.42
C VAL A 100 -7.75 2.58 5.15
N ILE A 101 -9.05 2.61 4.81
CA ILE A 101 -9.83 3.85 4.59
C ILE A 101 -9.81 4.72 5.85
N GLU A 102 -10.01 4.14 7.01
CA GLU A 102 -9.97 4.87 8.29
C GLU A 102 -8.61 5.53 8.52
N ARG A 103 -7.51 4.80 8.30
CA ARG A 103 -6.15 5.34 8.48
C ARG A 103 -5.81 6.42 7.48
N VAL A 104 -6.22 6.24 6.22
CA VAL A 104 -6.07 7.28 5.20
C VAL A 104 -6.92 8.50 5.55
N GLY A 105 -8.09 8.31 6.15
CA GLY A 105 -8.93 9.39 6.67
C GLY A 105 -8.22 10.23 7.73
N ARG A 106 -7.51 9.59 8.67
CA ARG A 106 -6.70 10.31 9.67
C ARG A 106 -5.56 11.11 9.03
N ILE A 107 -4.92 10.56 7.99
CA ILE A 107 -3.88 11.26 7.23
C ILE A 107 -4.47 12.47 6.50
N GLU A 108 -5.62 12.28 5.85
CA GLU A 108 -6.32 13.34 5.13
C GLU A 108 -6.74 14.49 6.06
N SER A 109 -7.33 14.18 7.22
CA SER A 109 -7.76 15.19 8.18
C SER A 109 -6.58 16.05 8.67
N ARG A 110 -5.45 15.43 8.98
CA ARG A 110 -4.22 16.16 9.33
C ARG A 110 -3.69 17.01 8.19
N TRP A 111 -3.69 16.47 6.96
CA TRP A 111 -3.30 17.23 5.77
C TRP A 111 -4.24 18.42 5.54
N ALA A 112 -5.55 18.22 5.63
CA ALA A 112 -6.54 19.27 5.43
C ALA A 112 -6.39 20.42 6.43
N GLU A 113 -6.03 20.12 7.68
CA GLU A 113 -5.74 21.11 8.71
C GLU A 113 -4.40 21.81 8.45
N ALA A 114 -3.33 21.06 8.22
CA ALA A 114 -1.98 21.61 8.07
C ALA A 114 -1.80 22.45 6.80
N ARG A 115 -2.44 22.09 5.67
CA ARG A 115 -2.32 22.80 4.39
C ARG A 115 -2.81 24.25 4.43
N THR A 116 -3.61 24.61 5.44
CA THR A 116 -4.07 25.99 5.62
C THR A 116 -2.92 26.93 6.01
N LYS A 117 -1.83 26.40 6.55
CA LYS A 117 -0.64 27.13 6.97
C LYS A 117 0.51 26.98 5.97
N THR A 118 0.84 25.74 5.60
CA THR A 118 1.97 25.39 4.72
C THR A 118 1.57 24.22 3.81
N GLU A 119 1.09 24.52 2.61
CA GLU A 119 0.54 23.52 1.69
C GLU A 119 1.59 22.49 1.26
N ASP A 120 2.81 22.93 0.92
CA ASP A 120 3.90 22.06 0.46
C ASP A 120 4.37 21.10 1.57
N GLU A 121 4.54 21.60 2.79
CA GLU A 121 4.97 20.79 3.93
C GLU A 121 3.90 19.76 4.32
N ALA A 122 2.63 20.18 4.33
CA ALA A 122 1.51 19.28 4.56
C ALA A 122 1.44 18.16 3.51
N GLY A 123 1.72 18.49 2.23
CA GLY A 123 1.80 17.51 1.15
C GLY A 123 2.95 16.50 1.35
N ILE A 124 4.13 16.99 1.72
CA ILE A 124 5.31 16.14 2.00
C ILE A 124 5.01 15.20 3.17
N GLU A 125 4.44 15.71 4.27
CA GLU A 125 4.08 14.91 5.43
C GLU A 125 3.03 13.85 5.09
N ALA A 126 1.95 14.21 4.42
CA ALA A 126 0.92 13.26 4.01
C ALA A 126 1.49 12.15 3.11
N LEU A 127 2.36 12.49 2.16
CA LEU A 127 3.03 11.52 1.30
C LEU A 127 3.93 10.58 2.11
N MET A 128 4.68 11.09 3.07
CA MET A 128 5.51 10.29 3.97
C MET A 128 4.64 9.32 4.79
N ARG A 129 3.54 9.78 5.38
CA ARG A 129 2.61 8.95 6.16
C ARG A 129 1.94 7.87 5.32
N LEU A 130 1.54 8.17 4.09
CA LEU A 130 1.01 7.15 3.16
C LEU A 130 2.04 6.07 2.83
N ARG A 131 3.31 6.43 2.65
CA ARG A 131 4.40 5.47 2.42
C ARG A 131 4.70 4.60 3.64
N LEU A 132 4.65 5.19 4.84
CA LEU A 132 4.77 4.44 6.10
C LEU A 132 3.61 3.46 6.25
N LEU A 133 2.38 3.88 5.96
CA LEU A 133 1.22 3.00 5.97
C LEU A 133 1.37 1.84 4.98
N GLN A 134 1.80 2.09 3.74
CA GLN A 134 2.07 1.03 2.76
C GLN A 134 3.11 0.02 3.27
N THR A 135 4.18 0.52 3.90
CA THR A 135 5.24 -0.30 4.48
C THR A 135 4.71 -1.15 5.64
N ALA A 136 3.93 -0.55 6.53
CA ALA A 136 3.32 -1.23 7.68
C ALA A 136 2.32 -2.32 7.22
N LEU A 137 1.45 -2.00 6.27
CA LEU A 137 0.50 -2.96 5.69
C LEU A 137 1.21 -4.15 5.04
N ARG A 138 2.26 -3.90 4.26
CA ARG A 138 3.09 -4.96 3.64
C ARG A 138 3.72 -5.85 4.72
N ARG A 139 4.36 -5.23 5.71
CA ARG A 139 5.00 -5.96 6.82
C ARG A 139 3.98 -6.81 7.57
N ARG A 140 2.80 -6.25 7.83
CA ARG A 140 1.73 -6.95 8.55
C ARG A 140 1.16 -8.13 7.76
N LEU A 141 1.02 -8.00 6.44
CA LEU A 141 0.55 -9.08 5.57
C LEU A 141 1.59 -10.21 5.41
N LEU A 142 2.87 -9.91 5.59
CA LEU A 142 3.97 -10.87 5.52
C LEU A 142 4.36 -11.45 6.88
N ASP A 143 3.73 -11.01 7.98
CA ASP A 143 4.05 -11.47 9.32
C ASP A 143 3.44 -12.87 9.58
N GLU A 144 4.30 -13.87 9.65
CA GLU A 144 3.91 -15.26 9.92
C GLU A 144 3.43 -15.50 11.36
N ARG A 145 3.87 -14.67 12.30
CA ARG A 145 3.57 -14.83 13.74
C ARG A 145 2.20 -14.25 14.10
N LYS A 146 1.83 -13.15 13.44
CA LYS A 146 0.56 -12.45 13.66
C LYS A 146 -0.18 -12.33 12.34
N ARG A 147 -0.67 -13.44 11.80
CA ARG A 147 -1.32 -13.48 10.49
C ARG A 147 -2.56 -12.60 10.45
N LEU A 148 -2.66 -11.87 9.37
CA LEU A 148 -3.82 -11.05 9.05
C LEU A 148 -4.78 -11.89 8.21
N ILE A 149 -6.04 -12.00 8.61
CA ILE A 149 -7.04 -12.72 7.81
C ILE A 149 -7.74 -11.73 6.89
N LEU A 150 -7.58 -11.92 5.59
CA LEU A 150 -8.28 -11.14 4.57
C LEU A 150 -9.63 -11.76 4.20
N ASN A 151 -9.76 -13.07 4.35
CA ASN A 151 -10.94 -13.82 3.96
C ASN A 151 -11.35 -14.79 5.08
N ARG A 152 -12.66 -14.89 5.36
CA ARG A 152 -13.21 -15.83 6.37
C ARG A 152 -12.95 -17.30 6.04
N LYS A 153 -12.68 -17.63 4.78
CA LYS A 153 -12.35 -18.98 4.30
C LYS A 153 -10.85 -19.26 4.30
N ASP A 154 -10.04 -18.40 4.95
CA ASP A 154 -8.61 -18.61 5.07
C ASP A 154 -8.36 -19.86 5.93
N PRO A 155 -7.72 -20.93 5.40
CA PRO A 155 -7.47 -22.17 6.14
C PRO A 155 -6.49 -21.98 7.30
N LEU A 156 -5.74 -20.89 7.33
CA LEU A 156 -4.76 -20.57 8.37
C LEU A 156 -5.32 -19.60 9.41
N GLY A 157 -6.63 -19.44 9.48
CA GLY A 157 -7.36 -18.44 10.23
C GLY A 157 -6.97 -18.29 11.70
N ALA A 158 -6.47 -17.11 12.07
CA ALA A 158 -6.43 -16.58 13.42
C ALA A 158 -6.91 -15.12 13.38
N GLY A 159 -7.52 -14.63 14.48
CA GLY A 159 -8.28 -13.37 14.51
C GLY A 159 -7.56 -12.11 13.99
N PHE A 160 -8.35 -11.09 13.70
CA PHE A 160 -7.84 -9.78 13.25
C PHE A 160 -7.27 -8.99 14.44
N ASP A 161 -6.00 -8.64 14.36
CA ASP A 161 -5.35 -7.71 15.29
C ASP A 161 -4.66 -6.60 14.49
N PHE A 162 -5.14 -5.37 14.66
CA PHE A 162 -4.63 -4.18 13.98
C PHE A 162 -3.95 -3.20 14.95
N THR A 163 -3.77 -3.58 16.22
CA THR A 163 -3.25 -2.69 17.29
C THR A 163 -1.93 -2.05 16.92
N GLU A 164 -1.00 -2.78 16.30
CA GLU A 164 0.28 -2.23 15.85
C GLU A 164 0.13 -1.22 14.70
N LEU A 165 -0.85 -1.43 13.79
CA LEU A 165 -1.14 -0.47 12.72
C LEU A 165 -1.75 0.81 13.28
N ASP A 166 -2.53 0.72 14.35
CA ASP A 166 -3.09 1.88 15.03
C ASP A 166 -1.99 2.71 15.68
N ALA A 167 -1.06 2.08 16.40
CA ALA A 167 0.07 2.77 17.01
C ALA A 167 0.98 3.47 15.97
N MET A 168 1.18 2.86 14.79
CA MET A 168 1.99 3.46 13.72
C MET A 168 1.28 4.60 12.98
N ALA A 169 -0.06 4.66 13.04
CA ALA A 169 -0.84 5.74 12.44
C ALA A 169 -0.96 6.94 13.38
N GLU A 170 -0.74 6.76 14.68
CA GLU A 170 -0.80 7.79 15.71
C GLU A 170 0.56 8.46 15.98
N ALA A 171 1.66 7.83 15.62
CA ALA A 171 3.03 8.36 15.71
C ALA A 171 3.34 9.34 14.57
#